data_ca15d43a8db826cff460f74573b328a4
#
_entry.id   ca15d43a8db826cff460f74573b328a4
#
_cell.length_a   1.000
_cell.length_b   1.000
_cell.length_c   1.000
_cell.angle_alpha   90.00
_cell.angle_beta   90.00
_cell.angle_gamma   90.00
#
_symmetry.space_group_name_H-M   'P 1'
#
loop_
_entity.id
_entity.type
_entity.pdbx_description
1 polymer ?
#
loop_
_entity_poly.entity_id
_entity_poly.type
_entity_poly.pdbx_seq_one_letter_code
_entity_poly.pdbx_strand_id
1 'polypeptide(L)'
;MNRIEDQANYYKNLHLRDRSIKAVVHVENKDDEAFWNVQLQTVLAGHYHFISQSRNENGVNANGCEQCLKYRPYVNQQFFICIDSDLRLLLGEEGLTPKKYIAQTYAYSWENHSCEAAYLDKRFGEKVKDCDFSFTYFLKELSHIIYKPLLYLVYHQSSRLNSLWNISKFNKCIPTQLRREELNDNGQPYLQKIRQYFNTELAPLNLPKNFSIKDLTPDNAYLHMQGHKIYDLVANIGKLLCRGKQISFKTDVLDSGFPVSGYTEIDNVQSDLITILQE
;
A
#
# COMPACT_ATOMS: atom_id res chain seq x y z
N MET A 1 12.02 -30.29 -16.14
CA MET A 1 10.61 -29.90 -16.13
C MET A 1 10.49 -28.61 -15.32
N ASN A 2 9.97 -27.56 -15.92
CA ASN A 2 9.90 -26.23 -15.23
C ASN A 2 8.65 -26.21 -14.35
N ARG A 3 8.80 -26.46 -13.06
CA ARG A 3 7.70 -26.54 -12.09
C ARG A 3 6.83 -25.29 -12.02
N ILE A 4 7.41 -24.12 -12.25
CA ILE A 4 6.66 -22.83 -12.25
C ILE A 4 5.75 -22.78 -13.48
N GLU A 5 6.25 -23.17 -14.65
CA GLU A 5 5.49 -23.23 -15.89
C GLU A 5 4.30 -24.20 -15.80
N ASP A 6 4.55 -25.40 -15.26
CA ASP A 6 3.49 -26.40 -15.06
C ASP A 6 2.37 -25.89 -14.13
N GLN A 7 2.75 -25.21 -13.05
CA GLN A 7 1.78 -24.58 -12.14
C GLN A 7 1.04 -23.42 -12.84
N ALA A 8 1.75 -22.57 -13.56
CA ALA A 8 1.12 -21.47 -14.31
C ALA A 8 0.09 -22.00 -15.31
N ASN A 9 0.43 -23.08 -16.02
CA ASN A 9 -0.49 -23.75 -16.95
C ASN A 9 -1.70 -24.36 -16.24
N TYR A 10 -1.51 -24.92 -15.04
CA TYR A 10 -2.62 -25.37 -14.22
C TYR A 10 -3.54 -24.21 -13.85
N TYR A 11 -3.00 -23.09 -13.36
CA TYR A 11 -3.76 -21.91 -12.96
C TYR A 11 -4.52 -21.27 -14.12
N LYS A 12 -3.90 -21.11 -15.29
CA LYS A 12 -4.55 -20.61 -16.51
C LYS A 12 -5.77 -21.42 -16.92
N ASN A 13 -5.72 -22.74 -16.70
CA ASN A 13 -6.76 -23.66 -17.13
C ASN A 13 -7.79 -23.99 -16.05
N LEU A 14 -7.71 -23.36 -14.88
CA LEU A 14 -8.61 -23.67 -13.76
C LEU A 14 -10.07 -23.36 -14.12
N HIS A 15 -10.34 -22.29 -14.88
CA HIS A 15 -11.67 -21.93 -15.39
C HIS A 15 -12.30 -23.01 -16.31
N LEU A 16 -11.52 -23.89 -16.92
CA LEU A 16 -12.04 -25.00 -17.71
C LEU A 16 -12.64 -26.11 -16.82
N ARG A 17 -12.18 -26.21 -15.58
CA ARG A 17 -12.70 -27.17 -14.59
C ARG A 17 -13.85 -26.58 -13.79
N ASP A 18 -13.79 -25.26 -13.50
CA ASP A 18 -14.83 -24.54 -12.80
C ASP A 18 -15.17 -23.26 -13.57
N ARG A 19 -16.26 -23.30 -14.32
CA ARG A 19 -16.72 -22.19 -15.17
C ARG A 19 -17.20 -20.96 -14.39
N SER A 20 -17.35 -21.07 -13.06
CA SER A 20 -17.66 -19.91 -12.21
C SER A 20 -16.45 -19.00 -12.03
N ILE A 21 -15.22 -19.52 -12.17
CA ILE A 21 -13.98 -18.77 -12.00
C ILE A 21 -13.75 -17.85 -13.21
N LYS A 22 -13.73 -16.54 -12.96
CA LYS A 22 -13.39 -15.50 -13.95
C LYS A 22 -11.90 -15.52 -14.28
N ALA A 23 -11.08 -15.50 -13.25
CA ALA A 23 -9.63 -15.58 -13.36
C ALA A 23 -9.00 -16.09 -12.05
N VAL A 24 -7.75 -16.49 -12.15
CA VAL A 24 -6.88 -16.80 -11.01
C VAL A 24 -5.98 -15.60 -10.75
N VAL A 25 -5.89 -15.16 -9.51
CA VAL A 25 -5.15 -13.97 -9.09
C VAL A 25 -4.06 -14.37 -8.11
N HIS A 26 -2.80 -14.18 -8.49
CA HIS A 26 -1.67 -14.40 -7.60
C HIS A 26 -1.37 -13.15 -6.81
N VAL A 27 -1.50 -13.23 -5.48
CA VAL A 27 -1.21 -12.16 -4.53
C VAL A 27 -0.05 -12.54 -3.63
N GLU A 28 0.54 -11.56 -2.95
CA GLU A 28 1.73 -11.80 -2.13
C GLU A 28 1.44 -12.61 -0.88
N ASN A 29 0.33 -12.27 -0.18
CA ASN A 29 -0.07 -12.87 1.08
C ASN A 29 -1.60 -13.03 1.15
N LYS A 30 -2.04 -13.78 2.15
CA LYS A 30 -3.46 -14.01 2.41
C LYS A 30 -4.24 -12.73 2.73
N ASP A 31 -3.60 -11.81 3.41
CA ASP A 31 -4.22 -10.54 3.84
C ASP A 31 -4.53 -9.60 2.67
N ASP A 32 -3.80 -9.74 1.55
CA ASP A 32 -3.99 -8.93 0.33
C ASP A 32 -5.30 -9.28 -0.40
N GLU A 33 -5.79 -10.53 -0.23
CA GLU A 33 -6.96 -11.03 -0.97
C GLU A 33 -8.20 -10.16 -0.78
N ALA A 34 -8.41 -9.63 0.42
CA ALA A 34 -9.59 -8.82 0.73
C ALA A 34 -9.59 -7.50 -0.07
N PHE A 35 -8.45 -6.81 -0.12
CA PHE A 35 -8.29 -5.58 -0.89
C PHE A 35 -8.51 -5.85 -2.38
N TRP A 36 -7.76 -6.79 -2.95
CA TRP A 36 -7.83 -7.08 -4.38
C TRP A 36 -9.20 -7.60 -4.82
N ASN A 37 -9.87 -8.39 -3.96
CA ASN A 37 -11.23 -8.84 -4.26
C ASN A 37 -12.20 -7.66 -4.37
N VAL A 38 -12.14 -6.67 -3.45
CA VAL A 38 -13.00 -5.47 -3.52
C VAL A 38 -12.73 -4.70 -4.81
N GLN A 39 -11.46 -4.50 -5.20
CA GLN A 39 -11.12 -3.80 -6.43
C GLN A 39 -11.63 -4.54 -7.68
N LEU A 40 -11.42 -5.85 -7.73
CA LEU A 40 -11.87 -6.69 -8.84
C LEU A 40 -13.41 -6.72 -8.96
N GLN A 41 -14.14 -6.86 -7.86
CA GLN A 41 -15.61 -6.81 -7.87
C GLN A 41 -16.14 -5.48 -8.39
N THR A 42 -15.42 -4.38 -8.16
CA THR A 42 -15.80 -3.05 -8.66
C THR A 42 -15.65 -2.94 -10.17
N VAL A 43 -14.59 -3.55 -10.74
CA VAL A 43 -14.32 -3.51 -12.18
C VAL A 43 -15.18 -4.52 -12.95
N LEU A 44 -15.19 -5.76 -12.48
CA LEU A 44 -15.95 -6.85 -13.10
C LEU A 44 -16.39 -7.84 -12.03
N ALA A 45 -17.66 -7.78 -11.66
CA ALA A 45 -18.21 -8.71 -10.67
C ALA A 45 -18.07 -10.17 -11.11
N GLY A 46 -17.64 -11.05 -10.20
CA GLY A 46 -17.45 -12.46 -10.48
C GLY A 46 -16.67 -13.21 -9.43
N HIS A 47 -16.45 -14.49 -9.66
CA HIS A 47 -15.65 -15.33 -8.77
C HIS A 47 -14.18 -15.33 -9.22
N TYR A 48 -13.30 -14.83 -8.38
CA TYR A 48 -11.84 -14.86 -8.56
C TYR A 48 -11.21 -15.87 -7.60
N HIS A 49 -10.33 -16.70 -8.13
CA HIS A 49 -9.60 -17.68 -7.32
C HIS A 49 -8.24 -17.09 -6.92
N PHE A 50 -8.06 -16.77 -5.64
CA PHE A 50 -6.81 -16.20 -5.14
C PHE A 50 -5.78 -17.27 -4.79
N ILE A 51 -4.52 -16.98 -5.10
CA ILE A 51 -3.34 -17.75 -4.72
C ILE A 51 -2.41 -16.83 -3.95
N SER A 52 -2.26 -17.06 -2.67
CA SER A 52 -1.37 -16.32 -1.77
C SER A 52 -0.10 -17.08 -1.39
N GLN A 53 0.00 -18.34 -1.85
CA GLN A 53 1.19 -19.19 -1.73
C GLN A 53 1.32 -20.04 -2.97
N SER A 54 2.52 -20.15 -3.52
CA SER A 54 2.82 -21.01 -4.66
C SER A 54 4.15 -21.75 -4.44
N ARG A 55 4.39 -22.80 -5.19
CA ARG A 55 5.64 -23.55 -5.07
C ARG A 55 6.77 -22.85 -5.82
N ASN A 56 7.91 -22.72 -5.18
CA ASN A 56 9.14 -22.26 -5.83
C ASN A 56 9.78 -23.37 -6.71
N GLU A 57 10.94 -23.09 -7.28
CA GLU A 57 11.68 -24.01 -8.16
C GLU A 57 12.04 -25.34 -7.45
N ASN A 58 12.21 -25.31 -6.13
CA ASN A 58 12.51 -26.46 -5.29
C ASN A 58 11.26 -27.23 -4.85
N GLY A 59 10.05 -26.76 -5.21
CA GLY A 59 8.79 -27.38 -4.83
C GLY A 59 8.32 -27.05 -3.40
N VAL A 60 8.97 -26.08 -2.75
CA VAL A 60 8.60 -25.59 -1.42
C VAL A 60 7.59 -24.43 -1.57
N ASN A 61 6.56 -24.41 -0.73
CA ASN A 61 5.63 -23.28 -0.70
C ASN A 61 6.35 -21.99 -0.29
N ALA A 62 6.12 -20.95 -1.05
CA ALA A 62 6.67 -19.61 -0.84
C ALA A 62 5.60 -18.56 -1.14
N ASN A 63 5.76 -17.38 -0.56
CA ASN A 63 4.89 -16.21 -0.74
C ASN A 63 5.73 -14.94 -0.93
N GLY A 64 5.05 -13.78 -1.05
CA GLY A 64 5.64 -12.47 -1.24
C GLY A 64 5.90 -12.12 -2.70
N CYS A 65 6.23 -10.86 -2.93
CA CYS A 65 6.34 -10.25 -4.25
C CYS A 65 7.29 -11.03 -5.18
N GLU A 66 8.49 -11.36 -4.72
CA GLU A 66 9.49 -12.08 -5.52
C GLU A 66 8.98 -13.46 -5.99
N GLN A 67 8.17 -14.13 -5.17
CA GLN A 67 7.55 -15.40 -5.57
C GLN A 67 6.47 -15.16 -6.63
N CYS A 68 5.63 -14.14 -6.50
CA CYS A 68 4.65 -13.76 -7.52
C CYS A 68 5.33 -13.44 -8.85
N LEU A 69 6.39 -12.66 -8.83
CA LEU A 69 7.11 -12.21 -10.03
C LEU A 69 7.84 -13.33 -10.79
N LYS A 70 8.08 -14.49 -10.19
CA LYS A 70 8.57 -15.69 -10.91
C LYS A 70 7.59 -16.20 -11.95
N TYR A 71 6.30 -15.91 -11.79
CA TYR A 71 5.26 -16.27 -12.74
C TYR A 71 5.10 -15.27 -13.90
N ARG A 72 5.79 -14.12 -13.87
CA ARG A 72 5.72 -13.05 -14.90
C ARG A 72 5.79 -13.55 -16.34
N PRO A 73 6.63 -14.55 -16.73
CA PRO A 73 6.66 -15.04 -18.12
C PRO A 73 5.42 -15.84 -18.54
N TYR A 74 4.58 -16.22 -17.60
CA TYR A 74 3.50 -17.19 -17.82
C TYR A 74 2.11 -16.61 -17.58
N VAL A 75 1.97 -15.35 -17.21
CA VAL A 75 0.67 -14.70 -16.91
C VAL A 75 -0.09 -14.32 -18.17
N ASN A 76 -1.41 -14.23 -18.04
CA ASN A 76 -2.36 -13.77 -19.05
C ASN A 76 -3.66 -13.30 -18.35
N GLN A 77 -4.70 -12.97 -19.11
CA GLN A 77 -6.00 -12.56 -18.59
C GLN A 77 -6.63 -13.57 -17.60
N GLN A 78 -6.44 -14.86 -17.80
CA GLN A 78 -7.00 -15.92 -16.94
C GLN A 78 -6.16 -16.21 -15.71
N PHE A 79 -4.90 -15.78 -15.70
CA PHE A 79 -3.98 -15.91 -14.58
C PHE A 79 -3.04 -14.70 -14.54
N PHE A 80 -3.25 -13.78 -13.62
CA PHE A 80 -2.49 -12.55 -13.51
C PHE A 80 -2.01 -12.30 -12.07
N ILE A 81 -1.15 -11.30 -11.90
CA ILE A 81 -0.46 -10.99 -10.65
C ILE A 81 -0.98 -9.65 -10.12
N CYS A 82 -1.26 -9.61 -8.82
CA CYS A 82 -1.55 -8.37 -8.08
C CYS A 82 -0.59 -8.26 -6.90
N ILE A 83 0.18 -7.17 -6.84
CA ILE A 83 1.25 -6.97 -5.86
C ILE A 83 1.19 -5.61 -5.19
N ASP A 84 1.84 -5.50 -4.06
CA ASP A 84 2.15 -4.22 -3.46
C ASP A 84 3.24 -3.50 -4.26
N SER A 85 3.14 -2.19 -4.39
CA SER A 85 4.15 -1.40 -5.11
C SER A 85 5.44 -1.26 -4.31
N ASP A 86 5.38 -1.31 -2.99
CA ASP A 86 6.50 -0.98 -2.11
C ASP A 86 7.14 0.37 -2.53
N LEU A 87 8.47 0.39 -2.64
CA LEU A 87 9.17 1.51 -3.26
C LEU A 87 9.47 1.29 -4.75
N ARG A 88 9.06 0.15 -5.35
CA ARG A 88 9.36 -0.24 -6.74
C ARG A 88 8.83 0.78 -7.74
N LEU A 89 7.61 1.29 -7.52
CA LEU A 89 7.01 2.35 -8.33
C LEU A 89 7.89 3.61 -8.30
N LEU A 90 8.27 4.07 -7.12
CA LEU A 90 9.09 5.27 -6.95
C LEU A 90 10.53 5.09 -7.45
N LEU A 91 11.03 3.86 -7.45
CA LEU A 91 12.34 3.49 -8.01
C LEU A 91 12.30 3.29 -9.53
N GLY A 92 11.12 3.33 -10.15
CA GLY A 92 10.95 3.14 -11.60
C GLY A 92 11.22 1.72 -12.05
N GLU A 93 10.89 0.69 -11.26
CA GLU A 93 11.09 -0.72 -11.66
C GLU A 93 10.25 -1.03 -12.89
N GLU A 94 10.93 -1.46 -13.96
CA GLU A 94 10.29 -1.71 -15.25
C GLU A 94 9.55 -3.05 -15.29
N GLY A 95 8.51 -3.09 -16.13
CA GLY A 95 7.81 -4.34 -16.46
C GLY A 95 6.72 -4.76 -15.47
N LEU A 96 6.42 -3.93 -14.48
CA LEU A 96 5.28 -4.09 -13.59
C LEU A 96 4.10 -3.28 -14.17
N THR A 97 3.43 -3.82 -15.17
CA THR A 97 2.39 -3.08 -15.92
C THR A 97 1.20 -3.98 -16.26
N PRO A 98 -0.01 -3.44 -16.44
CA PRO A 98 -1.20 -4.22 -16.82
C PRO A 98 -1.07 -4.89 -18.19
N LYS A 99 -0.31 -4.31 -19.14
CA LYS A 99 0.02 -4.97 -20.42
C LYS A 99 0.87 -6.25 -20.27
N LYS A 100 1.46 -6.44 -19.10
CA LYS A 100 2.16 -7.67 -18.72
C LYS A 100 1.36 -8.47 -17.67
N TYR A 101 0.08 -8.19 -17.54
CA TYR A 101 -0.84 -8.83 -16.59
C TYR A 101 -0.37 -8.73 -15.14
N ILE A 102 0.16 -7.55 -14.76
CA ILE A 102 0.59 -7.25 -13.40
C ILE A 102 -0.06 -5.94 -12.99
N ALA A 103 -0.90 -5.98 -11.95
CA ALA A 103 -1.46 -4.81 -11.29
C ALA A 103 -0.68 -4.50 -10.00
N GLN A 104 -0.59 -3.23 -9.66
CA GLN A 104 0.10 -2.74 -8.46
C GLN A 104 -0.83 -1.89 -7.61
N THR A 105 -0.49 -1.72 -6.32
CA THR A 105 -1.27 -0.85 -5.42
C THR A 105 -1.11 0.64 -5.70
N TYR A 106 -0.08 1.08 -6.41
CA TYR A 106 0.26 2.51 -6.63
C TYR A 106 0.48 3.33 -5.33
N ALA A 107 0.16 2.78 -4.20
CA ALA A 107 0.61 3.17 -2.86
C ALA A 107 1.70 2.19 -2.42
N TYR A 108 2.30 2.38 -1.22
CA TYR A 108 3.30 1.41 -0.75
C TYR A 108 2.71 0.00 -0.71
N SER A 109 1.53 -0.16 -0.11
CA SER A 109 0.80 -1.43 0.00
C SER A 109 -0.71 -1.18 0.17
N TRP A 110 -1.51 -2.24 0.26
CA TRP A 110 -2.95 -2.12 0.45
C TRP A 110 -3.34 -1.43 1.77
N GLU A 111 -2.55 -1.53 2.83
CA GLU A 111 -2.79 -0.86 4.11
C GLU A 111 -2.82 0.68 3.96
N ASN A 112 -2.04 1.21 3.00
CA ASN A 112 -2.05 2.65 2.73
C ASN A 112 -3.40 3.10 2.18
N HIS A 113 -4.08 2.27 1.38
CA HIS A 113 -5.44 2.57 0.90
C HIS A 113 -6.47 2.57 2.04
N SER A 114 -6.34 1.68 3.03
CA SER A 114 -7.17 1.74 4.24
C SER A 114 -6.95 3.03 5.04
N CYS A 115 -5.76 3.62 4.89
CA CYS A 115 -5.37 4.88 5.54
C CYS A 115 -5.58 6.12 4.64
N GLU A 116 -6.31 6.00 3.51
CA GLU A 116 -6.61 7.18 2.68
C GLU A 116 -7.40 8.21 3.49
N ALA A 117 -6.93 9.46 3.43
CA ALA A 117 -7.29 10.49 4.39
C ALA A 117 -8.77 10.86 4.38
N ALA A 118 -9.34 11.10 3.20
CA ALA A 118 -10.75 11.48 3.06
C ALA A 118 -11.69 10.30 3.37
N TYR A 119 -11.28 9.10 2.98
CA TYR A 119 -12.02 7.87 3.29
C TYR A 119 -12.07 7.61 4.79
N LEU A 120 -10.93 7.79 5.50
CA LEU A 120 -10.87 7.69 6.96
C LEU A 120 -11.75 8.72 7.66
N ASP A 121 -11.67 10.00 7.27
CA ASP A 121 -12.49 11.06 7.87
C ASP A 121 -13.97 10.76 7.70
N LYS A 122 -14.38 10.34 6.51
CA LYS A 122 -15.78 9.96 6.24
C LYS A 122 -16.22 8.83 7.18
N ARG A 123 -15.48 7.72 7.22
CA ARG A 123 -15.87 6.55 8.04
C ARG A 123 -15.80 6.83 9.53
N PHE A 124 -14.78 7.56 9.97
CA PHE A 124 -14.65 7.97 11.36
C PHE A 124 -15.82 8.87 11.77
N GLY A 125 -16.17 9.88 10.96
CA GLY A 125 -17.29 10.78 11.20
C GLY A 125 -18.67 10.10 11.18
N GLU A 126 -18.85 9.00 10.45
CA GLU A 126 -20.05 8.17 10.50
C GLU A 126 -20.23 7.49 11.87
N LYS A 127 -19.14 7.13 12.55
CA LYS A 127 -19.10 6.40 13.81
C LYS A 127 -18.93 7.30 15.03
N VAL A 128 -18.21 8.41 14.90
CA VAL A 128 -17.82 9.32 16.00
C VAL A 128 -18.26 10.73 15.68
N LYS A 129 -19.39 11.18 16.25
CA LYS A 129 -19.99 12.49 15.95
C LYS A 129 -19.30 13.66 16.64
N ASP A 130 -18.80 13.46 17.86
CA ASP A 130 -18.26 14.53 18.71
C ASP A 130 -16.73 14.40 18.80
N CYS A 131 -16.06 14.62 17.67
CA CYS A 131 -14.60 14.61 17.61
C CYS A 131 -14.13 15.60 16.55
N ASP A 132 -13.36 16.58 16.98
CA ASP A 132 -12.82 17.66 16.10
C ASP A 132 -11.55 17.23 15.36
N PHE A 133 -11.08 15.98 15.54
CA PHE A 133 -9.89 15.49 14.85
C PHE A 133 -10.19 15.15 13.39
N SER A 134 -9.43 15.73 12.45
CA SER A 134 -9.50 15.41 11.02
C SER A 134 -8.29 14.61 10.58
N PHE A 135 -8.51 13.39 10.11
CA PHE A 135 -7.48 12.57 9.48
C PHE A 135 -6.97 13.21 8.19
N THR A 136 -7.83 13.87 7.43
CA THR A 136 -7.43 14.59 6.21
C THR A 136 -6.40 15.67 6.52
N TYR A 137 -6.65 16.51 7.53
CA TYR A 137 -5.69 17.53 7.92
C TYR A 137 -4.39 16.92 8.45
N PHE A 138 -4.49 15.96 9.38
CA PHE A 138 -3.32 15.31 10.00
C PHE A 138 -2.42 14.61 8.97
N LEU A 139 -3.00 13.79 8.10
CA LEU A 139 -2.25 13.02 7.12
C LEU A 139 -1.66 13.90 6.02
N LYS A 140 -2.33 14.99 5.65
CA LYS A 140 -1.77 16.00 4.74
C LYS A 140 -0.55 16.68 5.34
N GLU A 141 -0.62 17.14 6.59
CA GLU A 141 0.53 17.75 7.28
C GLU A 141 1.69 16.75 7.47
N LEU A 142 1.38 15.51 7.83
CA LEU A 142 2.35 14.42 7.89
C LEU A 142 3.02 14.22 6.53
N SER A 143 2.24 14.18 5.45
CA SER A 143 2.70 14.00 4.08
C SER A 143 3.71 15.07 3.67
N HIS A 144 3.40 16.34 3.94
CA HIS A 144 4.31 17.46 3.69
C HIS A 144 5.62 17.34 4.49
N ILE A 145 5.57 16.85 5.72
CA ILE A 145 6.77 16.65 6.55
C ILE A 145 7.65 15.55 5.98
N ILE A 146 7.06 14.42 5.57
CA ILE A 146 7.79 13.23 5.13
C ILE A 146 8.18 13.25 3.65
N TYR A 147 7.65 14.16 2.84
CA TYR A 147 7.92 14.23 1.41
C TYR A 147 9.43 14.30 1.11
N LYS A 148 10.13 15.27 1.68
CA LYS A 148 11.58 15.40 1.49
C LYS A 148 12.35 14.20 2.05
N PRO A 149 12.12 13.72 3.27
CA PRO A 149 12.69 12.47 3.77
C PRO A 149 12.51 11.27 2.85
N LEU A 150 11.33 11.14 2.21
CA LEU A 150 11.04 10.07 1.27
C LEU A 150 11.84 10.23 -0.04
N LEU A 151 12.00 11.44 -0.56
CA LEU A 151 12.91 11.71 -1.68
C LEU A 151 14.35 11.26 -1.37
N TYR A 152 14.86 11.56 -0.15
CA TYR A 152 16.17 11.08 0.27
C TYR A 152 16.22 9.54 0.33
N LEU A 153 15.16 8.90 0.82
CA LEU A 153 15.09 7.44 0.90
C LEU A 153 15.22 6.81 -0.49
N VAL A 154 14.43 7.25 -1.46
CA VAL A 154 14.47 6.73 -2.83
C VAL A 154 15.80 7.04 -3.50
N TYR A 155 16.33 8.26 -3.34
CA TYR A 155 17.65 8.63 -3.88
C TYR A 155 18.78 7.73 -3.35
N HIS A 156 18.84 7.52 -2.03
CA HIS A 156 19.87 6.68 -1.44
C HIS A 156 19.74 5.22 -1.83
N GLN A 157 18.52 4.73 -1.98
CA GLN A 157 18.25 3.37 -2.44
C GLN A 157 18.66 3.18 -3.91
N SER A 158 18.30 4.09 -4.80
CA SER A 158 18.68 4.04 -6.22
C SER A 158 20.19 4.20 -6.42
N SER A 159 20.84 5.00 -5.57
CA SER A 159 22.28 5.26 -5.62
C SER A 159 23.14 4.23 -4.85
N ARG A 160 22.52 3.18 -4.28
CA ARG A 160 23.17 2.16 -3.44
C ARG A 160 23.84 2.72 -2.18
N LEU A 161 23.34 3.83 -1.65
CA LEU A 161 23.81 4.51 -0.44
C LEU A 161 22.96 4.19 0.80
N ASN A 162 22.34 3.02 0.85
CA ASN A 162 21.38 2.59 1.88
C ASN A 162 21.96 2.59 3.31
N SER A 163 23.27 2.54 3.48
CA SER A 163 23.92 2.67 4.79
C SER A 163 23.73 4.04 5.42
N LEU A 164 23.61 5.09 4.60
CA LEU A 164 23.42 6.46 5.05
C LEU A 164 21.96 6.74 5.43
N TRP A 165 21.00 6.39 4.54
CA TRP A 165 19.58 6.57 4.76
C TRP A 165 18.80 5.39 4.17
N ASN A 166 17.89 4.81 4.95
CA ASN A 166 17.11 3.63 4.56
C ASN A 166 15.76 3.61 5.26
N ILE A 167 14.90 2.66 4.87
CA ILE A 167 13.55 2.52 5.40
C ILE A 167 13.51 2.36 6.93
N SER A 168 14.48 1.67 7.53
CA SER A 168 14.54 1.51 8.99
C SER A 168 14.81 2.83 9.71
N LYS A 169 15.72 3.66 9.19
CA LYS A 169 16.00 4.99 9.74
C LYS A 169 14.80 5.93 9.53
N PHE A 170 14.20 5.90 8.33
CA PHE A 170 12.98 6.66 8.04
C PHE A 170 11.87 6.33 9.05
N ASN A 171 11.58 5.05 9.25
CA ASN A 171 10.53 4.60 10.14
C ASN A 171 10.79 4.91 11.62
N LYS A 172 12.05 4.99 12.06
CA LYS A 172 12.39 5.41 13.43
C LYS A 172 11.99 6.86 13.72
N CYS A 173 11.98 7.72 12.70
CA CYS A 173 11.54 9.10 12.86
C CYS A 173 10.03 9.25 13.06
N ILE A 174 9.25 8.18 12.85
CA ILE A 174 7.78 8.19 12.94
C ILE A 174 7.34 7.18 14.02
N PRO A 175 7.38 7.52 15.32
CA PRO A 175 6.93 6.63 16.38
C PRO A 175 5.43 6.40 16.27
N THR A 176 4.98 5.15 16.28
CA THR A 176 3.54 4.81 16.19
C THR A 176 2.84 4.86 17.55
N GLN A 177 3.57 4.88 18.64
CA GLN A 177 3.03 5.04 19.99
C GLN A 177 2.92 6.52 20.34
N LEU A 178 1.69 6.97 20.57
CA LEU A 178 1.37 8.36 20.92
C LEU A 178 0.70 8.44 22.28
N ARG A 179 0.85 9.62 22.91
CA ARG A 179 0.05 10.01 24.07
C ARG A 179 -1.12 10.87 23.64
N ARG A 180 -2.17 10.93 24.46
CA ARG A 180 -3.38 11.69 24.13
C ARG A 180 -3.09 13.17 23.88
N GLU A 181 -2.17 13.75 24.62
CA GLU A 181 -1.78 15.17 24.52
C GLU A 181 -1.11 15.51 23.19
N GLU A 182 -0.48 14.51 22.56
CA GLU A 182 0.16 14.67 21.25
C GLU A 182 -0.87 14.78 20.11
N LEU A 183 -2.16 14.50 20.37
CA LEU A 183 -3.27 14.67 19.43
C LEU A 183 -3.99 16.01 19.55
N ASN A 184 -3.59 16.87 20.51
CA ASN A 184 -4.14 18.21 20.62
C ASN A 184 -3.86 19.03 19.35
N ASP A 185 -4.74 19.98 19.04
CA ASP A 185 -4.62 20.83 17.85
C ASP A 185 -4.37 19.95 16.59
N ASN A 186 -5.21 18.95 16.41
CA ASN A 186 -5.14 18.04 15.28
C ASN A 186 -3.79 17.33 15.10
N GLY A 187 -3.12 17.02 16.21
CA GLY A 187 -1.85 16.31 16.21
C GLY A 187 -0.61 17.17 16.01
N GLN A 188 -0.72 18.50 16.07
CA GLN A 188 0.42 19.41 15.87
C GLN A 188 1.63 19.12 16.79
N PRO A 189 1.47 18.80 18.10
CA PRO A 189 2.62 18.44 18.92
C PRO A 189 3.38 17.22 18.42
N TYR A 190 2.66 16.19 17.92
CA TYR A 190 3.26 15.00 17.33
C TYR A 190 3.95 15.33 16.00
N LEU A 191 3.32 16.08 15.12
CA LEU A 191 3.87 16.48 13.81
C LEU A 191 5.15 17.32 13.97
N GLN A 192 5.20 18.22 14.94
CA GLN A 192 6.41 19.00 15.26
C GLN A 192 7.56 18.10 15.70
N LYS A 193 7.29 17.09 16.53
CA LYS A 193 8.28 16.12 17.00
C LYS A 193 8.85 15.31 15.82
N ILE A 194 8.00 14.83 14.90
CA ILE A 194 8.44 14.14 13.67
C ILE A 194 9.32 15.06 12.81
N ARG A 195 8.92 16.30 12.62
CA ARG A 195 9.69 17.30 11.85
C ARG A 195 11.08 17.49 12.45
N GLN A 196 11.19 17.56 13.76
CA GLN A 196 12.48 17.67 14.44
C GLN A 196 13.35 16.43 14.24
N TYR A 197 12.79 15.22 14.34
CA TYR A 197 13.52 13.98 14.11
C TYR A 197 14.08 13.92 12.67
N PHE A 198 13.26 14.20 11.67
CA PHE A 198 13.74 14.21 10.29
C PHE A 198 14.78 15.32 10.04
N ASN A 199 14.60 16.52 10.58
CA ASN A 199 15.58 17.57 10.43
C ASN A 199 16.95 17.17 10.99
N THR A 200 16.99 16.50 12.14
CA THR A 200 18.23 16.00 12.75
C THR A 200 18.88 14.91 11.90
N GLU A 201 18.10 13.93 11.47
CA GLU A 201 18.62 12.78 10.70
C GLU A 201 19.06 13.16 9.28
N LEU A 202 18.40 14.14 8.66
CA LEU A 202 18.71 14.58 7.30
C LEU A 202 19.81 15.65 7.24
N ALA A 203 20.13 16.32 8.35
CA ALA A 203 21.13 17.40 8.38
C ALA A 203 22.49 17.03 7.77
N PRO A 204 23.03 15.80 7.96
CA PRO A 204 24.30 15.38 7.36
C PRO A 204 24.19 14.91 5.91
N LEU A 205 22.98 14.81 5.36
CA LEU A 205 22.73 14.19 4.05
C LEU A 205 22.61 15.25 2.95
N ASN A 206 23.00 14.89 1.74
CA ASN A 206 22.84 15.71 0.56
C ASN A 206 21.85 15.07 -0.44
N LEU A 207 20.95 15.89 -0.96
CA LEU A 207 20.05 15.53 -2.08
C LEU A 207 20.41 16.44 -3.27
N PRO A 208 20.54 15.91 -4.48
CA PRO A 208 20.71 16.73 -5.67
C PRO A 208 19.57 17.76 -5.81
N LYS A 209 19.92 19.01 -6.13
CA LYS A 209 18.98 20.16 -6.09
C LYS A 209 17.71 19.95 -6.93
N ASN A 210 17.79 19.18 -8.01
CA ASN A 210 16.69 18.95 -8.94
C ASN A 210 16.16 17.50 -8.88
N PHE A 211 16.44 16.76 -7.80
CA PHE A 211 15.92 15.40 -7.65
C PHE A 211 14.43 15.45 -7.38
N SER A 212 13.67 14.84 -8.25
CA SER A 212 12.22 14.65 -8.13
C SER A 212 11.85 13.25 -8.60
N ILE A 213 10.73 12.76 -8.13
CA ILE A 213 10.16 11.47 -8.52
C ILE A 213 8.82 11.75 -9.14
N LYS A 214 8.60 11.19 -10.33
CA LYS A 214 7.29 11.27 -10.98
C LYS A 214 6.23 10.67 -10.05
N ASP A 215 5.07 11.26 -10.03
CA ASP A 215 3.89 10.82 -9.27
C ASP A 215 4.03 10.91 -7.74
N LEU A 216 5.19 11.31 -7.18
CA LEU A 216 5.35 11.61 -5.77
C LEU A 216 5.23 13.11 -5.51
N THR A 217 4.27 13.49 -4.70
CA THR A 217 3.97 14.88 -4.35
C THR A 217 3.97 15.08 -2.82
N PRO A 218 4.03 16.33 -2.32
CA PRO A 218 3.83 16.59 -0.90
C PRO A 218 2.47 16.11 -0.38
N ASP A 219 1.44 16.06 -1.22
CA ASP A 219 0.09 15.70 -0.78
C ASP A 219 -0.12 14.18 -0.68
N ASN A 220 0.59 13.35 -1.46
CA ASN A 220 0.43 11.88 -1.46
C ASN A 220 1.58 11.11 -0.81
N ALA A 221 2.62 11.79 -0.29
CA ALA A 221 3.80 11.11 0.27
C ALA A 221 3.45 10.12 1.40
N TYR A 222 2.39 10.37 2.18
CA TYR A 222 1.95 9.45 3.23
C TYR A 222 1.47 8.10 2.68
N LEU A 223 0.96 8.05 1.45
CA LEU A 223 0.57 6.80 0.78
C LEU A 223 1.78 5.94 0.37
N HIS A 224 2.99 6.50 0.38
CA HIS A 224 4.22 5.79 0.06
C HIS A 224 5.09 5.49 1.31
N MET A 225 4.54 5.69 2.51
CA MET A 225 5.12 5.12 3.73
C MET A 225 4.93 3.61 3.76
N GLN A 226 5.83 2.89 4.45
CA GLN A 226 5.65 1.46 4.68
C GLN A 226 4.27 1.16 5.29
N GLY A 227 3.49 0.28 4.67
CA GLY A 227 2.07 0.10 4.93
C GLY A 227 1.73 -0.15 6.39
N HIS A 228 2.32 -1.18 7.00
CA HIS A 228 2.06 -1.45 8.41
C HIS A 228 2.48 -0.29 9.34
N LYS A 229 3.42 0.58 8.91
CA LYS A 229 3.87 1.72 9.71
C LYS A 229 2.81 2.82 9.79
N ILE A 230 2.21 3.18 8.65
CA ILE A 230 1.12 4.15 8.64
C ILE A 230 -0.16 3.56 9.24
N TYR A 231 -0.43 2.29 8.97
CA TYR A 231 -1.57 1.58 9.52
C TYR A 231 -1.53 1.57 11.07
N ASP A 232 -0.39 1.19 11.66
CA ASP A 232 -0.20 1.21 13.13
C ASP A 232 -0.33 2.62 13.71
N LEU A 233 0.21 3.63 13.03
CA LEU A 233 0.07 5.03 13.43
C LEU A 233 -1.40 5.44 13.49
N VAL A 234 -2.14 5.22 12.41
CA VAL A 234 -3.56 5.57 12.29
C VAL A 234 -4.41 4.78 13.29
N ALA A 235 -4.14 3.47 13.44
CA ALA A 235 -4.84 2.63 14.41
C ALA A 235 -4.64 3.12 15.84
N ASN A 236 -3.43 3.53 16.21
CA ASN A 236 -3.13 4.05 17.55
C ASN A 236 -3.77 5.44 17.78
N ILE A 237 -3.76 6.33 16.79
CA ILE A 237 -4.50 7.59 16.85
C ILE A 237 -5.99 7.32 17.08
N GLY A 238 -6.59 6.50 16.25
CA GLY A 238 -8.01 6.16 16.36
C GLY A 238 -8.38 5.50 17.68
N LYS A 239 -7.53 4.60 18.20
CA LYS A 239 -7.69 4.00 19.53
C LYS A 239 -7.73 5.06 20.63
N LEU A 240 -6.87 6.07 20.57
CA LEU A 240 -6.87 7.18 21.53
C LEU A 240 -8.12 8.06 21.40
N LEU A 241 -8.57 8.33 20.17
CA LEU A 241 -9.76 9.13 19.89
C LEU A 241 -11.06 8.43 20.33
N CYS A 242 -11.11 7.11 20.21
CA CYS A 242 -12.26 6.27 20.59
C CYS A 242 -12.24 5.85 22.08
N ARG A 243 -11.23 6.27 22.86
CA ARG A 243 -11.11 5.87 24.27
C ARG A 243 -12.35 6.28 25.07
N GLY A 244 -13.00 5.31 25.72
CA GLY A 244 -14.23 5.51 26.47
C GLY A 244 -15.51 5.45 25.65
N LYS A 245 -15.43 5.20 24.34
CA LYS A 245 -16.55 4.98 23.42
C LYS A 245 -16.71 3.46 23.17
N GLN A 246 -17.93 3.01 22.86
CA GLN A 246 -18.20 1.61 22.47
C GLN A 246 -17.89 1.38 20.97
N ILE A 247 -16.69 1.77 20.53
CA ILE A 247 -16.25 1.71 19.13
C ILE A 247 -14.82 1.17 19.13
N SER A 248 -14.59 0.12 18.36
CA SER A 248 -13.26 -0.36 17.98
C SER A 248 -12.83 0.34 16.70
N PHE A 249 -11.99 1.37 16.80
CA PHE A 249 -11.54 2.09 15.61
C PHE A 249 -10.96 1.16 14.55
N LYS A 250 -10.15 0.18 14.95
CA LYS A 250 -9.56 -0.78 14.02
C LYS A 250 -10.66 -1.53 13.25
N THR A 251 -11.57 -2.19 13.94
CA THR A 251 -12.59 -3.04 13.31
C THR A 251 -13.69 -2.22 12.63
N ASP A 252 -14.16 -1.13 13.28
CA ASP A 252 -15.36 -0.41 12.86
C ASP A 252 -15.08 0.71 11.85
N VAL A 253 -13.81 1.13 11.73
CA VAL A 253 -13.38 2.21 10.82
C VAL A 253 -12.31 1.72 9.86
N LEU A 254 -11.14 1.30 10.36
CA LEU A 254 -9.96 1.03 9.54
C LEU A 254 -10.12 -0.23 8.67
N ASP A 255 -10.58 -1.35 9.27
CA ASP A 255 -10.78 -2.64 8.59
C ASP A 255 -12.19 -2.82 8.01
N SER A 256 -13.02 -1.81 8.07
CA SER A 256 -14.44 -1.93 7.70
C SER A 256 -14.70 -1.89 6.19
N GLY A 257 -13.65 -1.78 5.36
CA GLY A 257 -13.69 -1.82 3.89
C GLY A 257 -12.57 -1.00 3.27
N PHE A 258 -12.59 -0.91 1.95
CA PHE A 258 -11.58 -0.22 1.16
C PHE A 258 -12.20 0.84 0.26
N PRO A 259 -11.50 1.96 -0.02
CA PRO A 259 -11.91 2.89 -1.06
C PRO A 259 -11.82 2.23 -2.45
N VAL A 260 -12.67 2.64 -3.37
CA VAL A 260 -12.72 2.12 -4.74
C VAL A 260 -12.60 3.21 -5.80
N SER A 261 -12.51 4.48 -5.39
CA SER A 261 -12.35 5.64 -6.29
C SER A 261 -12.06 6.90 -5.46
N GLY A 262 -11.74 7.99 -6.15
CA GLY A 262 -11.70 9.34 -5.56
C GLY A 262 -10.29 9.89 -5.32
N TYR A 263 -9.25 9.18 -5.66
CA TYR A 263 -7.87 9.64 -5.66
C TYR A 263 -7.01 8.84 -6.64
N THR A 264 -5.92 9.44 -7.09
CA THR A 264 -5.13 8.97 -8.23
C THR A 264 -4.63 7.53 -8.08
N GLU A 265 -4.14 7.14 -6.92
CA GLU A 265 -3.54 5.82 -6.71
C GLU A 265 -4.59 4.71 -6.87
N ILE A 266 -5.80 4.88 -6.32
CA ILE A 266 -6.86 3.87 -6.46
C ILE A 266 -7.45 3.86 -7.87
N ASP A 267 -7.56 5.02 -8.52
CA ASP A 267 -8.04 5.12 -9.91
C ASP A 267 -7.05 4.41 -10.87
N ASN A 268 -5.75 4.47 -10.59
CA ASN A 268 -4.72 3.72 -11.31
C ASN A 268 -4.87 2.20 -11.09
N VAL A 269 -5.13 1.75 -9.86
CA VAL A 269 -5.44 0.33 -9.57
C VAL A 269 -6.62 -0.16 -10.41
N GLN A 270 -7.71 0.62 -10.44
CA GLN A 270 -8.90 0.28 -11.24
C GLN A 270 -8.58 0.24 -12.74
N SER A 271 -7.81 1.19 -13.24
CA SER A 271 -7.39 1.25 -14.65
C SER A 271 -6.55 0.04 -15.05
N ASP A 272 -5.63 -0.42 -14.18
CA ASP A 272 -4.83 -1.63 -14.42
C ASP A 272 -5.73 -2.86 -14.52
N LEU A 273 -6.66 -3.03 -13.58
CA LEU A 273 -7.58 -4.17 -13.57
C LEU A 273 -8.52 -4.15 -14.78
N ILE A 274 -9.00 -2.98 -15.21
CA ILE A 274 -9.78 -2.82 -16.44
C ILE A 274 -8.96 -3.30 -17.64
N THR A 275 -7.72 -2.84 -17.76
CA THR A 275 -6.82 -3.22 -18.87
C THR A 275 -6.59 -4.73 -18.88
N ILE A 276 -6.30 -5.35 -17.74
CA ILE A 276 -6.05 -6.80 -17.64
C ILE A 276 -7.29 -7.63 -18.01
N LEU A 277 -8.48 -7.19 -17.57
CA LEU A 277 -9.71 -7.98 -17.71
C LEU A 277 -10.44 -7.75 -19.06
N GLN A 278 -10.05 -6.73 -19.83
CA GLN A 278 -10.70 -6.39 -21.11
C GLN A 278 -9.85 -6.74 -22.34
N GLU A 279 -8.57 -7.10 -22.16
CA GLU A 279 -7.73 -7.64 -23.24
C GLU A 279 -8.08 -9.13 -23.51
#